data_979658e7226f3b81a06d3a029d7eef3f
#
_entry.id   979658e7226f3b81a06d3a029d7eef3f
#
_cell.length_a   1.000
_cell.length_b   1.000
_cell.length_c   1.000
_cell.angle_alpha   90.00
_cell.angle_beta   90.00
_cell.angle_gamma   90.00
#
_symmetry.space_group_name_H-M   'P 1'
#
loop_
_entity.id
_entity.type
_entity.pdbx_description
1 polymer ?
#
loop_
_entity_poly.entity_id
_entity_poly.type
_entity_poly.pdbx_seq_one_letter_code
_entity_poly.pdbx_strand_id
1 'polypeptide(L)'
;MPPLCLQVTDGGNAGCGYTLFVTLIKICGITNWRDAEAAVEAGADALGFHCDENSLRAIDPLDFADITARLPTHIVKVGVFDKTTDFRWRIEGRSLIRQFNQIQYYQDSVWTDIIRENWAMDRKIKAFHLGSDRDLRAIANFNGTVQSYLLNVHTNAPEGYSDAEAYGWELVRETRQYGKKIYLAGGLTPQNVGAAIARALPYAVDVTVGVETEPGRKDAAKMRDFVQAVRAAESK
;
A
#
# COMPACT_ATOMS: atom_id res chain seq x y z
N MET A 1 -12.21 17.50 4.92
CA MET A 1 -12.02 18.13 3.60
C MET A 1 -12.26 17.06 2.54
N PRO A 2 -13.02 17.31 1.47
CA PRO A 2 -13.16 16.35 0.39
C PRO A 2 -11.80 16.11 -0.28
N PRO A 3 -11.58 14.95 -0.93
CA PRO A 3 -10.33 14.64 -1.60
C PRO A 3 -10.01 15.71 -2.66
N LEU A 4 -8.73 16.05 -2.79
CA LEU A 4 -8.23 17.04 -3.73
C LEU A 4 -8.73 16.69 -5.14
N CYS A 5 -9.63 17.51 -5.64
CA CYS A 5 -10.08 17.53 -7.02
C CYS A 5 -8.95 18.14 -7.85
N LEU A 6 -8.25 17.35 -8.64
CA LEU A 6 -7.46 17.88 -9.75
C LEU A 6 -8.43 18.37 -10.81
N GLN A 7 -8.70 19.67 -10.83
CA GLN A 7 -9.44 20.30 -11.91
C GLN A 7 -8.56 20.34 -13.16
N VAL A 8 -8.85 19.47 -14.10
CA VAL A 8 -8.41 19.68 -15.49
C VAL A 8 -9.42 20.64 -16.11
N THR A 9 -9.07 21.91 -16.23
CA THR A 9 -9.86 22.91 -16.96
C THR A 9 -9.54 22.81 -18.44
N ASP A 10 -10.34 22.06 -19.18
CA ASP A 10 -10.49 22.29 -20.62
C ASP A 10 -11.56 23.37 -20.81
N GLY A 11 -11.21 24.39 -21.62
CA GLY A 11 -11.99 25.60 -21.82
C GLY A 11 -13.43 25.35 -22.30
N GLY A 12 -14.37 25.80 -21.50
CA GLY A 12 -15.68 26.25 -21.94
C GLY A 12 -16.71 25.16 -22.23
N ASN A 13 -17.22 24.49 -21.23
CA ASN A 13 -18.64 24.13 -21.09
C ASN A 13 -18.89 23.63 -19.63
N ALA A 14 -19.93 24.14 -18.98
CA ALA A 14 -20.34 23.66 -17.64
C ALA A 14 -21.03 22.29 -17.78
N GLY A 15 -20.23 21.24 -17.98
CA GLY A 15 -20.65 19.87 -17.90
C GLY A 15 -20.27 19.35 -16.51
N CYS A 16 -21.16 18.62 -15.84
CA CYS A 16 -20.90 17.90 -14.61
C CYS A 16 -19.73 16.93 -14.87
N GLY A 17 -18.49 17.37 -14.58
CA GLY A 17 -17.30 16.59 -14.80
C GLY A 17 -17.24 15.43 -13.78
N TYR A 18 -17.35 14.20 -14.24
CA TYR A 18 -17.05 13.04 -13.42
C TYR A 18 -15.58 13.08 -13.06
N THR A 19 -15.29 13.28 -11.80
CA THR A 19 -13.92 13.15 -11.28
C THR A 19 -13.57 11.66 -11.32
N LEU A 20 -12.77 11.26 -12.31
CA LEU A 20 -12.20 9.91 -12.33
C LEU A 20 -11.26 9.76 -11.14
N PHE A 21 -11.65 8.95 -10.18
CA PHE A 21 -10.78 8.57 -9.07
C PHE A 21 -9.80 7.50 -9.58
N VAL A 22 -8.56 7.87 -9.77
CA VAL A 22 -7.50 6.91 -10.09
C VAL A 22 -7.02 6.26 -8.79
N THR A 23 -7.22 4.94 -8.67
CA THR A 23 -6.71 4.15 -7.55
C THR A 23 -5.24 3.86 -7.76
N LEU A 24 -4.36 4.27 -6.84
CA LEU A 24 -2.94 3.97 -6.92
C LEU A 24 -2.67 2.48 -6.67
N ILE A 25 -1.65 1.95 -7.34
CA ILE A 25 -1.28 0.53 -7.26
C ILE A 25 0.10 0.41 -6.62
N LYS A 26 0.16 -0.24 -5.45
CA LYS A 26 1.40 -0.61 -4.80
C LYS A 26 1.63 -2.12 -4.93
N ILE A 27 2.80 -2.51 -5.45
CA ILE A 27 3.28 -3.90 -5.46
C ILE A 27 4.34 -4.03 -4.37
N CYS A 28 4.05 -4.84 -3.36
CA CYS A 28 4.85 -4.94 -2.13
C CYS A 28 5.66 -6.23 -2.07
N GLY A 29 6.84 -6.17 -1.41
CA GLY A 29 7.74 -7.30 -1.27
C GLY A 29 8.62 -7.53 -2.50
N ILE A 30 9.14 -6.46 -3.05
CA ILE A 30 10.15 -6.50 -4.12
C ILE A 30 11.51 -6.84 -3.49
N THR A 31 12.19 -7.84 -4.06
CA THR A 31 13.48 -8.34 -3.58
C THR A 31 14.58 -8.32 -4.63
N ASN A 32 14.24 -8.08 -5.89
CA ASN A 32 15.19 -8.12 -7.02
C ASN A 32 14.76 -7.17 -8.14
N TRP A 33 15.72 -6.84 -9.02
CA TRP A 33 15.50 -5.92 -10.13
C TRP A 33 14.46 -6.43 -11.14
N ARG A 34 14.52 -7.72 -11.50
CA ARG A 34 13.61 -8.29 -12.51
C ARG A 34 12.14 -8.10 -12.12
N ASP A 35 11.82 -8.31 -10.84
CA ASP A 35 10.48 -8.14 -10.31
C ASP A 35 10.10 -6.66 -10.22
N ALA A 36 11.07 -5.78 -9.87
CA ALA A 36 10.87 -4.33 -9.88
C ALA A 36 10.56 -3.80 -11.28
N GLU A 37 11.36 -4.19 -12.28
CA GLU A 37 11.17 -3.82 -13.68
C GLU A 37 9.82 -4.28 -14.21
N ALA A 38 9.46 -5.54 -14.00
CA ALA A 38 8.17 -6.09 -14.42
C ALA A 38 6.97 -5.41 -13.73
N ALA A 39 7.11 -4.99 -12.47
CA ALA A 39 6.06 -4.24 -11.77
C ALA A 39 5.88 -2.83 -12.36
N VAL A 40 6.98 -2.15 -12.71
CA VAL A 40 6.95 -0.84 -13.39
C VAL A 40 6.31 -0.97 -14.78
N GLU A 41 6.73 -1.96 -15.56
CA GLU A 41 6.16 -2.24 -16.88
C GLU A 41 4.68 -2.60 -16.84
N ALA A 42 4.23 -3.28 -15.77
CA ALA A 42 2.82 -3.56 -15.55
C ALA A 42 2.00 -2.32 -15.23
N GLY A 43 2.63 -1.23 -14.78
CA GLY A 43 1.96 0.04 -14.44
C GLY A 43 1.73 0.24 -12.94
N ALA A 44 2.63 -0.28 -12.08
CA ALA A 44 2.63 0.04 -10.67
C ALA A 44 3.01 1.50 -10.41
N ASP A 45 2.35 2.14 -9.46
CA ASP A 45 2.65 3.51 -9.01
C ASP A 45 3.67 3.52 -7.86
N ALA A 46 3.71 2.43 -7.08
CA ALA A 46 4.58 2.30 -5.92
C ALA A 46 5.13 0.87 -5.77
N LEU A 47 6.35 0.77 -5.26
CA LEU A 47 7.02 -0.48 -4.90
C LEU A 47 7.33 -0.52 -3.40
N GLY A 48 6.99 -1.64 -2.75
CA GLY A 48 7.25 -1.87 -1.32
C GLY A 48 8.46 -2.79 -1.10
N PHE A 49 9.33 -2.40 -0.17
CA PHE A 49 10.57 -3.08 0.19
C PHE A 49 10.56 -3.40 1.69
N HIS A 50 10.65 -4.68 2.06
CA HIS A 50 10.64 -5.11 3.46
C HIS A 50 12.04 -4.98 4.06
N CYS A 51 12.16 -4.14 5.08
CA CYS A 51 13.40 -3.90 5.84
C CYS A 51 13.46 -4.75 7.12
N ASP A 52 12.61 -5.75 7.26
CA ASP A 52 12.55 -6.68 8.38
C ASP A 52 13.23 -7.99 8.01
N GLU A 53 14.27 -8.36 8.76
CA GLU A 53 15.09 -9.57 8.51
C GLU A 53 14.32 -10.89 8.61
N ASN A 54 13.21 -10.92 9.36
CA ASN A 54 12.36 -12.10 9.50
C ASN A 54 11.30 -12.21 8.39
N SER A 55 11.23 -11.23 7.51
CA SER A 55 10.34 -11.30 6.35
C SER A 55 10.90 -12.25 5.30
N LEU A 56 10.07 -13.16 4.78
CA LEU A 56 10.41 -13.95 3.58
C LEU A 56 10.64 -13.07 2.33
N ARG A 57 10.37 -11.78 2.45
CA ARG A 57 10.52 -10.75 1.40
C ARG A 57 11.50 -9.67 1.81
N ALA A 58 12.36 -9.98 2.79
CA ALA A 58 13.41 -9.06 3.22
C ALA A 58 14.32 -8.70 2.04
N ILE A 59 14.67 -7.42 1.95
CA ILE A 59 15.64 -6.94 0.97
C ILE A 59 16.94 -6.53 1.66
N ASP A 60 18.06 -6.92 1.06
CA ASP A 60 19.38 -6.42 1.47
C ASP A 60 19.51 -4.92 1.12
N PRO A 61 20.11 -4.08 1.98
CA PRO A 61 20.37 -2.68 1.67
C PRO A 61 21.11 -2.42 0.35
N LEU A 62 22.05 -3.28 -0.03
CA LEU A 62 22.81 -3.15 -1.28
C LEU A 62 21.93 -3.47 -2.51
N ASP A 63 21.10 -4.52 -2.43
CA ASP A 63 20.15 -4.85 -3.48
C ASP A 63 19.11 -3.73 -3.64
N PHE A 64 18.65 -3.15 -2.53
CA PHE A 64 17.77 -1.97 -2.58
C PHE A 64 18.44 -0.78 -3.28
N ALA A 65 19.71 -0.51 -2.99
CA ALA A 65 20.46 0.58 -3.62
C ALA A 65 20.57 0.37 -5.15
N ASP A 66 20.91 -0.86 -5.59
CA ASP A 66 20.99 -1.19 -7.00
C ASP A 66 19.64 -1.03 -7.72
N ILE A 67 18.57 -1.57 -7.13
CA ILE A 67 17.22 -1.45 -7.69
C ILE A 67 16.82 0.02 -7.81
N THR A 68 16.97 0.80 -6.73
CA THR A 68 16.48 2.18 -6.69
C THR A 68 17.26 3.13 -7.59
N ALA A 69 18.52 2.85 -7.87
CA ALA A 69 19.32 3.60 -8.83
C ALA A 69 18.81 3.50 -10.27
N ARG A 70 18.07 2.42 -10.57
CA ARG A 70 17.54 2.09 -11.91
C ARG A 70 16.06 2.43 -12.07
N LEU A 71 15.33 2.64 -10.97
CA LEU A 71 13.90 2.93 -11.01
C LEU A 71 13.61 4.32 -11.62
N PRO A 72 12.53 4.45 -12.42
CA PRO A 72 12.02 5.74 -12.85
C PRO A 72 11.67 6.63 -11.65
N THR A 73 11.90 7.93 -11.78
CA THR A 73 11.73 8.90 -10.68
C THR A 73 10.29 9.05 -10.19
N HIS A 74 9.30 8.71 -11.02
CA HIS A 74 7.89 8.78 -10.66
C HIS A 74 7.43 7.61 -9.76
N ILE A 75 8.20 6.52 -9.70
CA ILE A 75 7.86 5.36 -8.88
C ILE A 75 8.10 5.66 -7.41
N VAL A 76 7.04 5.53 -6.60
CA VAL A 76 7.10 5.73 -5.15
C VAL A 76 7.76 4.53 -4.48
N LYS A 77 8.86 4.75 -3.77
CA LYS A 77 9.58 3.73 -3.00
C LYS A 77 9.06 3.74 -1.56
N VAL A 78 8.48 2.63 -1.12
CA VAL A 78 7.90 2.47 0.22
C VAL A 78 8.74 1.49 1.04
N GLY A 79 9.41 1.98 2.09
CA GLY A 79 10.08 1.11 3.07
C GLY A 79 9.07 0.54 4.04
N VAL A 80 9.06 -0.78 4.21
CA VAL A 80 8.18 -1.48 5.15
C VAL A 80 8.99 -1.94 6.35
N PHE A 81 8.64 -1.40 7.52
CA PHE A 81 9.32 -1.62 8.78
C PHE A 81 8.38 -2.29 9.78
N ASP A 82 8.84 -3.36 10.42
CA ASP A 82 8.15 -4.02 11.51
C ASP A 82 9.07 -4.10 12.74
N LYS A 83 8.70 -4.84 13.77
CA LYS A 83 9.38 -4.94 15.07
C LYS A 83 10.87 -5.27 14.98
N THR A 84 11.24 -6.11 14.03
CA THR A 84 12.55 -6.74 13.90
C THR A 84 13.35 -6.21 12.70
N THR A 85 13.28 -4.88 12.49
CA THR A 85 14.07 -4.28 11.40
C THR A 85 15.55 -4.66 11.50
N ASP A 86 16.06 -5.21 10.41
CA ASP A 86 17.42 -5.72 10.28
C ASP A 86 18.47 -4.72 10.77
N PHE A 87 19.42 -5.22 11.56
CA PHE A 87 20.58 -4.45 12.01
C PHE A 87 21.37 -3.82 10.86
N ARG A 88 21.43 -4.46 9.68
CA ARG A 88 22.04 -3.93 8.47
C ARG A 88 21.38 -2.61 8.02
N TRP A 89 20.05 -2.50 8.09
CA TRP A 89 19.34 -1.26 7.80
C TRP A 89 19.64 -0.15 8.83
N ARG A 90 20.01 -0.53 10.06
CA ARG A 90 20.36 0.42 11.11
C ARG A 90 21.75 1.03 10.92
N ILE A 91 22.70 0.28 10.37
CA ILE A 91 24.08 0.70 10.21
C ILE A 91 24.38 1.03 8.75
N GLU A 92 24.27 0.06 7.85
CA GLU A 92 24.64 0.18 6.44
C GLU A 92 23.58 0.93 5.64
N GLY A 93 22.30 0.64 5.91
CA GLY A 93 21.15 1.23 5.24
C GLY A 93 20.77 2.63 5.72
N ARG A 94 21.40 3.18 6.76
CA ARG A 94 20.99 4.46 7.36
C ARG A 94 20.96 5.63 6.36
N SER A 95 21.90 5.67 5.42
CA SER A 95 21.92 6.66 4.32
C SER A 95 20.84 6.33 3.26
N LEU A 96 20.56 5.06 3.05
CA LEU A 96 19.62 4.57 2.05
C LEU A 96 18.15 4.75 2.47
N ILE A 97 17.87 4.77 3.78
CA ILE A 97 16.52 5.02 4.32
C ILE A 97 15.95 6.35 3.77
N ARG A 98 16.78 7.34 3.53
CA ARG A 98 16.38 8.63 2.95
C ARG A 98 15.92 8.53 1.48
N GLN A 99 16.22 7.43 0.79
CA GLN A 99 15.79 7.19 -0.59
C GLN A 99 14.33 6.72 -0.67
N PHE A 100 13.75 6.25 0.44
CA PHE A 100 12.31 5.97 0.47
C PHE A 100 11.51 7.26 0.35
N ASN A 101 10.47 7.23 -0.48
CA ASN A 101 9.50 8.31 -0.56
C ASN A 101 8.51 8.25 0.59
N GLN A 102 8.15 7.03 1.03
CA GLN A 102 7.22 6.78 2.14
C GLN A 102 7.74 5.65 3.03
N ILE A 103 7.31 5.69 4.29
CA ILE A 103 7.60 4.67 5.29
C ILE A 103 6.29 4.08 5.80
N GLN A 104 6.17 2.77 5.70
CA GLN A 104 5.07 1.98 6.25
C GLN A 104 5.53 1.24 7.51
N TYR A 105 4.71 1.25 8.57
CA TYR A 105 5.03 0.56 9.82
C TYR A 105 3.77 0.02 10.51
N TYR A 106 3.90 -1.15 11.16
CA TYR A 106 2.80 -1.85 11.84
C TYR A 106 2.73 -1.55 13.33
N GLN A 107 3.86 -1.49 14.02
CA GLN A 107 3.89 -1.33 15.48
C GLN A 107 4.71 -0.12 15.92
N ASP A 108 4.43 0.32 17.14
CA ASP A 108 5.28 1.28 17.83
C ASP A 108 6.51 0.53 18.37
N SER A 109 7.62 0.66 17.69
CA SER A 109 8.94 0.11 18.04
C SER A 109 9.95 1.26 18.20
N VAL A 110 11.18 0.96 18.60
CA VAL A 110 12.29 1.93 18.65
C VAL A 110 12.44 2.68 17.32
N TRP A 111 12.08 2.03 16.19
CA TRP A 111 12.04 2.65 14.87
C TRP A 111 10.93 3.68 14.74
N THR A 112 9.84 3.54 15.47
CA THR A 112 8.73 4.49 15.43
C THR A 112 9.16 5.87 15.87
N ASP A 113 10.07 5.97 16.84
CA ASP A 113 10.60 7.27 17.27
C ASP A 113 11.48 7.87 16.19
N ILE A 114 12.37 7.08 15.55
CA ILE A 114 13.18 7.54 14.43
C ILE A 114 12.29 7.96 13.24
N ILE A 115 11.26 7.19 12.93
CA ILE A 115 10.28 7.52 11.88
C ILE A 115 9.48 8.76 12.26
N ARG A 116 9.07 8.86 13.53
CA ARG A 116 8.27 9.98 14.03
C ARG A 116 9.02 11.30 13.94
N GLU A 117 10.31 11.29 14.27
CA GLU A 117 11.17 12.47 14.32
C GLU A 117 11.68 12.90 12.95
N ASN A 118 11.97 11.96 12.05
CA ASN A 118 12.71 12.24 10.82
C ASN A 118 11.85 12.25 9.55
N TRP A 119 10.54 11.93 9.65
CA TRP A 119 9.67 11.83 8.48
C TRP A 119 8.45 12.73 8.63
N ALA A 120 8.16 13.48 7.56
CA ALA A 120 6.97 14.31 7.49
C ALA A 120 5.68 13.46 7.52
N MET A 121 4.58 14.04 7.98
CA MET A 121 3.30 13.36 8.19
C MET A 121 2.76 12.69 6.90
N ASP A 122 2.92 13.36 5.77
CA ASP A 122 2.47 12.91 4.44
C ASP A 122 3.27 11.74 3.88
N ARG A 123 4.43 11.46 4.46
CA ARG A 123 5.32 10.35 4.08
C ARG A 123 5.17 9.11 4.95
N LYS A 124 4.26 9.14 5.93
CA LYS A 124 4.03 8.03 6.87
C LYS A 124 2.75 7.29 6.54
N ILE A 125 2.86 5.96 6.50
CA ILE A 125 1.75 5.03 6.34
C ILE A 125 1.68 4.16 7.60
N LYS A 126 0.67 4.36 8.45
CA LYS A 126 0.42 3.48 9.59
C LYS A 126 -0.38 2.28 9.12
N ALA A 127 0.18 1.08 9.29
CA ALA A 127 -0.50 -0.16 8.94
C ALA A 127 -1.26 -0.74 10.14
N PHE A 128 -2.44 -1.27 9.87
CA PHE A 128 -3.30 -1.95 10.81
C PHE A 128 -3.76 -3.29 10.23
N HIS A 129 -3.97 -4.26 11.10
CA HIS A 129 -4.75 -5.45 10.79
C HIS A 129 -6.23 -5.12 11.03
N LEU A 130 -7.08 -5.50 10.08
CA LEU A 130 -8.51 -5.22 10.14
C LEU A 130 -9.31 -6.48 9.84
N GLY A 131 -9.98 -7.02 10.84
CA GLY A 131 -10.82 -8.21 10.72
C GLY A 131 -12.10 -8.11 11.54
N SER A 132 -12.31 -7.03 12.30
CA SER A 132 -13.45 -6.87 13.19
C SER A 132 -13.71 -5.42 13.56
N ASP A 133 -14.90 -5.14 14.12
CA ASP A 133 -15.25 -3.83 14.73
C ASP A 133 -14.33 -3.44 15.88
N ARG A 134 -13.70 -4.41 16.55
CA ARG A 134 -12.70 -4.11 17.59
C ARG A 134 -11.49 -3.42 16.98
N ASP A 135 -11.07 -3.84 15.80
CA ASP A 135 -9.93 -3.25 15.10
C ASP A 135 -10.26 -1.84 14.62
N LEU A 136 -11.50 -1.60 14.17
CA LEU A 136 -11.98 -0.24 13.86
C LEU A 136 -11.86 0.70 15.06
N ARG A 137 -12.18 0.24 16.28
CA ARG A 137 -12.01 1.06 17.49
C ARG A 137 -10.54 1.36 17.76
N ALA A 138 -9.64 0.42 17.51
CA ALA A 138 -8.20 0.65 17.66
C ALA A 138 -7.69 1.69 16.63
N ILE A 139 -8.19 1.65 15.40
CA ILE A 139 -7.88 2.64 14.36
C ILE A 139 -8.43 4.03 14.75
N ALA A 140 -9.68 4.08 15.24
CA ALA A 140 -10.32 5.32 15.68
C ALA A 140 -9.56 6.01 16.84
N ASN A 141 -9.00 5.21 17.74
CA ASN A 141 -8.24 5.68 18.90
C ASN A 141 -6.77 6.01 18.58
N PHE A 142 -6.32 5.76 17.35
CA PHE A 142 -4.95 6.09 16.97
C PHE A 142 -4.76 7.59 16.85
N ASN A 143 -3.94 8.15 17.73
CA ASN A 143 -3.66 9.59 17.82
C ASN A 143 -2.35 10.01 17.14
N GLY A 144 -1.71 9.09 16.42
CA GLY A 144 -0.43 9.36 15.77
C GLY A 144 -0.57 10.28 14.55
N THR A 145 0.51 11.01 14.26
CA THR A 145 0.55 12.00 13.20
C THR A 145 0.93 11.34 11.86
N VAL A 146 -0.08 10.88 11.13
CA VAL A 146 0.08 10.28 9.80
C VAL A 146 -1.01 10.76 8.85
N GLN A 147 -0.75 10.77 7.54
CA GLN A 147 -1.75 11.08 6.52
C GLN A 147 -2.40 9.83 5.95
N SER A 148 -1.73 8.69 5.99
CA SER A 148 -2.17 7.48 5.32
C SER A 148 -2.28 6.30 6.29
N TYR A 149 -3.32 5.48 6.10
CA TYR A 149 -3.47 4.17 6.73
C TYR A 149 -3.35 3.07 5.67
N LEU A 150 -2.64 1.99 6.00
CA LEU A 150 -2.74 0.73 5.27
C LEU A 150 -3.57 -0.23 6.13
N LEU A 151 -4.66 -0.73 5.57
CA LEU A 151 -5.57 -1.65 6.22
C LEU A 151 -5.42 -3.03 5.60
N ASN A 152 -4.75 -3.91 6.34
CA ASN A 152 -4.52 -5.29 5.93
C ASN A 152 -5.71 -6.13 6.41
N VAL A 153 -6.63 -6.40 5.49
CA VAL A 153 -7.87 -7.12 5.78
C VAL A 153 -7.58 -8.61 6.03
N HIS A 154 -8.09 -9.11 7.16
CA HIS A 154 -8.14 -10.52 7.48
C HIS A 154 -9.59 -10.97 7.54
N THR A 155 -9.88 -12.11 6.91
CA THR A 155 -11.25 -12.61 6.74
C THR A 155 -11.76 -13.33 8.01
N ASN A 156 -12.04 -12.58 9.07
CA ASN A 156 -12.72 -13.08 10.28
C ASN A 156 -14.14 -12.50 10.35
N ALA A 157 -14.94 -12.73 9.31
CA ALA A 157 -16.32 -12.28 9.31
C ALA A 157 -17.11 -12.94 10.48
N PRO A 158 -18.04 -12.21 11.11
CA PRO A 158 -18.94 -12.77 12.12
C PRO A 158 -19.71 -13.97 11.60
N GLU A 159 -20.13 -14.86 12.52
CA GLU A 159 -21.00 -15.98 12.18
C GLU A 159 -22.26 -15.49 11.48
N GLY A 160 -22.58 -16.11 10.33
CA GLY A 160 -23.71 -15.73 9.48
C GLY A 160 -23.37 -14.79 8.30
N TYR A 161 -22.15 -14.28 8.21
CA TYR A 161 -21.71 -13.56 7.02
C TYR A 161 -21.31 -14.55 5.92
N SER A 162 -22.01 -14.52 4.78
CA SER A 162 -21.76 -15.44 3.66
C SER A 162 -20.52 -15.07 2.83
N ASP A 163 -20.03 -13.84 2.93
CA ASP A 163 -18.90 -13.30 2.16
C ASP A 163 -17.96 -12.54 3.10
N ALA A 164 -16.97 -13.26 3.64
CA ALA A 164 -16.00 -12.70 4.58
C ALA A 164 -15.11 -11.60 3.96
N GLU A 165 -14.78 -11.70 2.67
CA GLU A 165 -14.00 -10.67 1.98
C GLU A 165 -14.80 -9.37 1.87
N ALA A 166 -16.07 -9.48 1.49
CA ALA A 166 -16.98 -8.34 1.40
C ALA A 166 -17.11 -7.60 2.74
N TYR A 167 -17.27 -8.35 3.84
CA TYR A 167 -17.31 -7.77 5.18
C TYR A 167 -16.04 -6.94 5.48
N GLY A 168 -14.88 -7.50 5.22
CA GLY A 168 -13.62 -6.79 5.42
C GLY A 168 -13.52 -5.49 4.62
N TRP A 169 -13.98 -5.48 3.36
CA TRP A 169 -13.96 -4.27 2.52
C TRP A 169 -14.98 -3.22 2.97
N GLU A 170 -16.10 -3.62 3.55
CA GLU A 170 -17.07 -2.72 4.19
C GLU A 170 -16.46 -2.04 5.41
N LEU A 171 -15.75 -2.77 6.27
CA LEU A 171 -15.00 -2.19 7.38
C LEU A 171 -13.96 -1.15 6.91
N VAL A 172 -13.27 -1.44 5.80
CA VAL A 172 -12.34 -0.46 5.19
C VAL A 172 -13.07 0.81 4.78
N ARG A 173 -14.25 0.68 4.16
CA ARG A 173 -15.06 1.83 3.74
C ARG A 173 -15.44 2.73 4.91
N GLU A 174 -15.73 2.16 6.07
CA GLU A 174 -16.06 2.93 7.28
C GLU A 174 -14.91 3.81 7.75
N THR A 175 -13.65 3.39 7.54
CA THR A 175 -12.48 4.17 7.97
C THR A 175 -12.29 5.48 7.19
N ARG A 176 -12.98 5.66 6.06
CA ARG A 176 -12.92 6.91 5.27
C ARG A 176 -13.37 8.14 6.07
N GLN A 177 -14.22 7.97 7.08
CA GLN A 177 -14.64 9.05 7.99
C GLN A 177 -13.46 9.71 8.72
N TYR A 178 -12.33 9.03 8.85
CA TYR A 178 -11.14 9.59 9.52
C TYR A 178 -10.34 10.56 8.63
N GLY A 179 -10.72 10.75 7.36
CA GLY A 179 -10.09 11.69 6.44
C GLY A 179 -8.64 11.32 6.05
N LYS A 180 -8.28 10.04 6.17
CA LYS A 180 -6.96 9.52 5.79
C LYS A 180 -6.96 8.94 4.38
N LYS A 181 -5.79 8.90 3.73
CA LYS A 181 -5.58 8.14 2.51
C LYS A 181 -5.52 6.66 2.88
N ILE A 182 -6.44 5.85 2.35
CA ILE A 182 -6.55 4.43 2.70
C ILE A 182 -5.89 3.57 1.62
N TYR A 183 -4.89 2.80 2.02
CA TYR A 183 -4.30 1.71 1.25
C TYR A 183 -5.00 0.42 1.67
N LEU A 184 -5.73 -0.19 0.75
CA LEU A 184 -6.37 -1.49 0.97
C LEU A 184 -5.38 -2.61 0.68
N ALA A 185 -5.15 -3.48 1.65
CA ALA A 185 -4.31 -4.66 1.56
C ALA A 185 -5.01 -5.90 2.14
N GLY A 186 -4.39 -7.06 1.97
CA GLY A 186 -4.87 -8.34 2.50
C GLY A 186 -5.68 -9.14 1.48
N GLY A 187 -5.12 -10.28 1.08
CA GLY A 187 -5.77 -11.26 0.20
C GLY A 187 -6.12 -10.77 -1.22
N LEU A 188 -5.65 -9.59 -1.64
CA LEU A 188 -5.95 -9.06 -2.97
C LEU A 188 -5.30 -9.91 -4.07
N THR A 189 -6.06 -10.14 -5.13
CA THR A 189 -5.68 -10.89 -6.33
C THR A 189 -6.23 -10.20 -7.58
N PRO A 190 -5.78 -10.56 -8.79
CA PRO A 190 -6.40 -10.07 -10.02
C PRO A 190 -7.92 -10.33 -10.11
N GLN A 191 -8.39 -11.42 -9.47
CA GLN A 191 -9.79 -11.85 -9.54
C GLN A 191 -10.72 -11.06 -8.62
N ASN A 192 -10.22 -10.58 -7.46
CA ASN A 192 -11.06 -9.93 -6.45
C ASN A 192 -10.86 -8.42 -6.33
N VAL A 193 -9.74 -7.86 -6.84
CA VAL A 193 -9.40 -6.44 -6.62
C VAL A 193 -10.44 -5.48 -7.18
N GLY A 194 -11.08 -5.79 -8.28
CA GLY A 194 -12.16 -4.97 -8.84
C GLY A 194 -13.36 -4.85 -7.90
N ALA A 195 -13.78 -5.95 -7.29
CA ALA A 195 -14.87 -5.95 -6.30
C ALA A 195 -14.45 -5.22 -5.01
N ALA A 196 -13.19 -5.40 -4.59
CA ALA A 196 -12.63 -4.72 -3.44
C ALA A 196 -12.63 -3.18 -3.61
N ILE A 197 -12.21 -2.68 -4.78
CA ILE A 197 -12.24 -1.25 -5.10
C ILE A 197 -13.67 -0.70 -5.07
N ALA A 198 -14.61 -1.39 -5.71
CA ALA A 198 -16.00 -0.95 -5.78
C ALA A 198 -16.65 -0.83 -4.38
N ARG A 199 -16.30 -1.71 -3.45
CA ARG A 199 -16.86 -1.72 -2.08
C ARG A 199 -16.13 -0.79 -1.12
N ALA A 200 -14.79 -0.85 -1.08
CA ALA A 200 -13.98 -0.11 -0.12
C ALA A 200 -13.69 1.34 -0.55
N LEU A 201 -13.71 1.64 -1.85
CA LEU A 201 -13.35 2.93 -2.44
C LEU A 201 -12.01 3.45 -1.89
N PRO A 202 -10.91 2.68 -1.97
CA PRO A 202 -9.63 3.04 -1.38
C PRO A 202 -8.91 4.11 -2.20
N TYR A 203 -7.95 4.81 -1.56
CA TYR A 203 -6.99 5.68 -2.25
C TYR A 203 -5.99 4.87 -3.07
N ALA A 204 -5.57 3.71 -2.53
CA ALA A 204 -4.63 2.80 -3.18
C ALA A 204 -4.94 1.34 -2.83
N VAL A 205 -4.54 0.43 -3.69
CA VAL A 205 -4.49 -1.02 -3.41
C VAL A 205 -3.04 -1.46 -3.24
N ASP A 206 -2.80 -2.35 -2.27
CA ASP A 206 -1.48 -2.92 -1.97
C ASP A 206 -1.53 -4.44 -2.09
N VAL A 207 -0.78 -4.98 -3.03
CA VAL A 207 -0.74 -6.42 -3.29
C VAL A 207 0.66 -7.00 -3.04
N THR A 208 0.69 -8.18 -2.41
CA THR A 208 1.94 -8.93 -2.14
C THR A 208 1.82 -10.35 -2.69
N VAL A 209 1.12 -11.21 -1.96
CA VAL A 209 1.02 -12.66 -2.24
C VAL A 209 0.25 -12.93 -3.53
N GLY A 210 -0.82 -12.19 -3.80
CA GLY A 210 -1.71 -12.41 -4.96
C GLY A 210 -1.04 -12.28 -6.32
N VAL A 211 0.18 -11.73 -6.36
CA VAL A 211 1.00 -11.58 -7.58
C VAL A 211 2.35 -12.29 -7.47
N GLU A 212 2.47 -13.29 -6.58
CA GLU A 212 3.69 -14.09 -6.41
C GLU A 212 3.56 -15.48 -7.03
N THR A 213 4.71 -16.06 -7.41
CA THR A 213 4.89 -17.50 -7.67
C THR A 213 5.28 -18.23 -6.39
N GLU A 214 6.15 -17.61 -5.60
CA GLU A 214 6.60 -18.04 -4.27
C GLU A 214 6.99 -16.81 -3.44
N PRO A 215 7.08 -16.89 -2.11
CA PRO A 215 7.43 -15.75 -1.27
C PRO A 215 8.70 -15.03 -1.74
N GLY A 216 8.57 -13.73 -2.03
CA GLY A 216 9.66 -12.89 -2.52
C GLY A 216 9.94 -12.99 -4.03
N ARG A 217 9.15 -13.75 -4.78
CA ARG A 217 9.25 -13.83 -6.26
C ARG A 217 7.93 -13.46 -6.92
N LYS A 218 7.95 -12.41 -7.71
CA LYS A 218 6.75 -11.93 -8.41
C LYS A 218 6.52 -12.67 -9.73
N ASP A 219 5.25 -12.77 -10.09
CA ASP A 219 4.79 -13.28 -11.39
C ASP A 219 4.39 -12.10 -12.27
N ALA A 220 5.13 -11.88 -13.36
CA ALA A 220 4.89 -10.76 -14.26
C ALA A 220 3.51 -10.79 -14.92
N ALA A 221 2.96 -12.00 -15.19
CA ALA A 221 1.61 -12.11 -15.74
C ALA A 221 0.55 -11.71 -14.70
N LYS A 222 0.65 -12.24 -13.48
CA LYS A 222 -0.26 -11.87 -12.39
C LYS A 222 -0.20 -10.37 -12.05
N MET A 223 0.99 -9.73 -12.12
CA MET A 223 1.11 -8.29 -11.92
C MET A 223 0.38 -7.51 -13.01
N ARG A 224 0.53 -7.88 -14.29
CA ARG A 224 -0.22 -7.25 -15.40
C ARG A 224 -1.72 -7.44 -15.24
N ASP A 225 -2.17 -8.67 -14.94
CA ASP A 225 -3.59 -8.98 -14.76
C ASP A 225 -4.18 -8.17 -13.58
N PHE A 226 -3.42 -8.02 -12.49
CA PHE A 226 -3.83 -7.22 -11.34
C PHE A 226 -4.01 -5.75 -11.72
N VAL A 227 -3.03 -5.15 -12.40
CA VAL A 227 -3.11 -3.76 -12.85
C VAL A 227 -4.28 -3.56 -13.80
N GLN A 228 -4.48 -4.46 -14.77
CA GLN A 228 -5.61 -4.40 -15.68
C GLN A 228 -6.95 -4.47 -14.94
N ALA A 229 -7.09 -5.33 -13.94
CA ALA A 229 -8.30 -5.45 -13.14
C ALA A 229 -8.58 -4.17 -12.33
N VAL A 230 -7.54 -3.51 -11.79
CA VAL A 230 -7.68 -2.20 -11.12
C VAL A 230 -8.18 -1.15 -12.09
N ARG A 231 -7.54 -0.98 -13.25
CA ARG A 231 -7.92 0.04 -14.25
C ARG A 231 -9.32 -0.21 -14.84
N ALA A 232 -9.71 -1.48 -15.01
CA ALA A 232 -11.06 -1.84 -15.43
C ALA A 232 -12.14 -1.51 -14.39
N ALA A 233 -11.81 -1.49 -13.11
CA ALA A 233 -12.72 -1.13 -12.03
C ALA A 233 -12.97 0.39 -11.96
N GLU A 234 -12.02 1.22 -12.41
CA GLU A 234 -12.12 2.68 -12.43
C GLU A 234 -13.04 3.21 -13.55
N SER A 235 -13.25 2.39 -14.58
CA SER A 235 -14.02 2.78 -15.77
C SER A 235 -15.53 2.55 -15.64
N LYS A 236 -15.98 2.05 -14.48
CA LYS A 236 -17.40 1.77 -14.17
C LYS A 236 -17.97 2.79 -13.21
#